data_3ddc4da3a4d334b3f04ca680a6aa24bc
#
_entry.id   3ddc4da3a4d334b3f04ca680a6aa24bc
#
_cell.length_a   1.000
_cell.length_b   1.000
_cell.length_c   1.000
_cell.angle_alpha   90.00
_cell.angle_beta   90.00
_cell.angle_gamma   90.00
#
_symmetry.space_group_name_H-M   'P 1'
#
loop_
_entity.id
_entity.type
_entity.pdbx_description
1 polymer ?
#
loop_
_entity_poly.entity_id
_entity_poly.type
_entity_poly.pdbx_seq_one_letter_code
_entity_poly.pdbx_strand_id
1 'polypeptide(L)'
;MTGISSIGCLYVKVGGAVDASIRFPNISFSFSRGLGLFSYQEPLRKGLSCVYYSPDQIAFLDGAFRAARVFGHIANFFTGSAALMLLAIGCIDFSDVAVNAIGLMLLVGALFSLLTFTLFASKICDFDCDFSSGAGLALAAALSGSATAFLVFKIPPVPSTNSLA
;
A
#
# COMPACT_ATOMS: atom_id res chain seq x y z
N MET A 1 -3.78 -2.56 -19.33
CA MET A 1 -3.10 -2.84 -18.04
C MET A 1 -2.12 -1.75 -17.59
N THR A 2 -2.05 -0.61 -18.26
CA THR A 2 -1.11 0.50 -17.95
C THR A 2 -1.58 1.46 -16.84
N GLY A 3 -2.86 1.46 -16.46
CA GLY A 3 -3.40 2.41 -15.48
C GLY A 3 -3.09 2.09 -14.01
N ILE A 4 -3.00 0.82 -13.64
CA ILE A 4 -2.77 0.40 -12.24
C ILE A 4 -1.30 0.54 -11.84
N SER A 5 -0.37 0.40 -12.80
CA SER A 5 1.06 0.57 -12.55
C SER A 5 1.47 2.02 -12.27
N SER A 6 0.72 3.01 -12.78
CA SER A 6 1.01 4.42 -12.56
C SER A 6 0.71 4.88 -11.13
N ILE A 7 -0.28 4.26 -10.46
CA ILE A 7 -0.62 4.56 -9.06
C ILE A 7 0.45 4.01 -8.11
N GLY A 8 1.05 2.88 -8.45
CA GLY A 8 2.04 2.20 -7.61
C GLY A 8 3.34 2.97 -7.38
N CYS A 9 3.74 3.89 -8.26
CA CYS A 9 4.96 4.69 -8.12
C CYS A 9 4.75 6.09 -7.53
N LEU A 10 3.55 6.42 -7.06
CA LEU A 10 3.20 7.72 -6.49
C LEU A 10 2.88 7.62 -4.99
N TYR A 11 3.60 6.80 -4.25
CA TYR A 11 3.39 6.68 -2.80
C TYR A 11 3.89 7.93 -2.08
N VAL A 12 5.11 8.35 -2.38
CA VAL A 12 5.70 9.61 -1.93
C VAL A 12 6.30 10.34 -3.12
N LYS A 13 6.38 11.66 -3.04
CA LYS A 13 7.19 12.47 -3.94
C LYS A 13 8.42 12.91 -3.18
N VAL A 14 9.58 12.57 -3.69
CA VAL A 14 10.85 13.06 -3.16
C VAL A 14 11.28 14.25 -3.98
N GLY A 15 11.30 15.41 -3.36
CA GLY A 15 11.86 16.66 -3.91
C GLY A 15 13.34 16.72 -3.56
N GLY A 16 14.21 16.84 -4.55
CA GLY A 16 15.63 17.10 -4.35
C GLY A 16 16.06 18.25 -5.24
N ALA A 17 16.56 19.33 -4.68
CA ALA A 17 17.39 20.28 -5.40
C ALA A 17 18.81 19.67 -5.41
N VAL A 18 19.19 19.03 -6.49
CA VAL A 18 20.60 18.70 -6.69
C VAL A 18 21.28 19.96 -7.14
N ASP A 19 21.98 20.63 -6.22
CA ASP A 19 22.92 21.69 -6.57
C ASP A 19 24.02 21.09 -7.45
N ALA A 20 23.80 21.12 -8.74
CA ALA A 20 24.83 20.82 -9.75
C ALA A 20 25.89 21.95 -9.84
N SER A 21 26.02 22.74 -8.79
CA SER A 21 26.95 23.87 -8.67
C SER A 21 28.43 23.46 -8.82
N ILE A 22 28.73 22.16 -8.73
CA ILE A 22 30.09 21.65 -8.92
C ILE A 22 30.53 21.62 -10.40
N ARG A 23 29.59 21.60 -11.36
CA ARG A 23 29.92 21.59 -12.81
C ARG A 23 29.26 22.69 -13.64
N PHE A 24 28.15 23.26 -13.19
CA PHE A 24 27.43 24.30 -13.91
C PHE A 24 26.91 25.36 -12.94
N PRO A 25 27.61 26.45 -12.70
CA PRO A 25 27.13 27.55 -11.87
C PRO A 25 25.88 28.16 -12.51
N ASN A 26 24.79 28.21 -11.77
CA ASN A 26 23.47 28.80 -12.11
C ASN A 26 22.41 27.85 -12.72
N ILE A 27 22.54 26.53 -12.64
CA ILE A 27 21.45 25.62 -13.02
C ILE A 27 21.02 24.81 -11.82
N SER A 28 19.89 25.19 -11.22
CA SER A 28 19.20 24.37 -10.21
C SER A 28 18.17 23.48 -10.89
N PHE A 29 18.36 22.18 -10.85
CA PHE A 29 17.34 21.23 -11.30
C PHE A 29 16.54 20.76 -10.08
N SER A 30 15.28 21.14 -10.00
CA SER A 30 14.36 20.52 -9.05
C SER A 30 13.80 19.24 -9.66
N PHE A 31 14.13 18.09 -9.07
CA PHE A 31 13.53 16.82 -9.41
C PHE A 31 12.44 16.49 -8.41
N SER A 32 11.21 16.37 -8.88
CA SER A 32 10.15 15.72 -8.12
C SER A 32 9.93 14.33 -8.70
N ARG A 33 10.29 13.29 -7.97
CA ARG A 33 10.11 11.90 -8.38
C ARG A 33 9.10 11.19 -7.52
N GLY A 34 8.17 10.49 -8.18
CA GLY A 34 7.29 9.54 -7.52
C GLY A 34 8.04 8.26 -7.14
N LEU A 35 8.05 7.95 -5.85
CA LEU A 35 8.54 6.68 -5.33
C LEU A 35 7.37 5.90 -4.74
N GLY A 36 7.19 4.67 -5.18
CA GLY A 36 6.26 3.70 -4.61
C GLY A 36 6.98 2.64 -3.81
N LEU A 37 6.22 1.79 -3.14
CA LEU A 37 6.77 0.66 -2.39
C LEU A 37 7.42 -0.38 -3.31
N PHE A 38 6.90 -0.55 -4.52
CA PHE A 38 7.32 -1.62 -5.45
C PHE A 38 7.90 -1.10 -6.74
N SER A 39 7.65 0.15 -7.08
CA SER A 39 8.06 0.77 -8.33
C SER A 39 8.38 2.25 -8.13
N TYR A 40 9.18 2.81 -9.02
CA TYR A 40 9.56 4.21 -9.03
C TYR A 40 9.31 4.83 -10.40
N GLN A 41 9.20 6.15 -10.46
CA GLN A 41 9.04 6.90 -11.69
C GLN A 41 10.37 7.05 -12.41
N GLU A 42 10.45 6.60 -13.67
CA GLU A 42 11.66 6.74 -14.49
C GLU A 42 11.86 8.19 -14.95
N PRO A 43 13.06 8.78 -14.75
CA PRO A 43 13.28 10.21 -15.02
C PRO A 43 13.35 10.60 -16.49
N LEU A 44 13.64 9.66 -17.39
CA LEU A 44 13.98 9.92 -18.79
C LEU A 44 12.81 9.78 -19.76
N ARG A 45 11.68 9.22 -19.36
CA ARG A 45 10.50 9.11 -20.21
C ARG A 45 9.52 10.26 -19.94
N LYS A 46 9.16 11.00 -20.99
CA LYS A 46 8.02 11.93 -20.96
C LYS A 46 6.75 11.12 -20.70
N GLY A 47 6.25 11.12 -19.45
CA GLY A 47 5.05 10.41 -19.02
C GLY A 47 5.25 9.69 -17.68
N LEU A 48 4.13 9.25 -17.09
CA LEU A 48 4.10 8.47 -15.85
C LEU A 48 4.47 7.00 -16.12
N SER A 49 5.72 6.72 -16.44
CA SER A 49 6.20 5.34 -16.54
C SER A 49 6.76 4.89 -15.20
N CYS A 50 6.13 3.88 -14.60
CA CYS A 50 6.60 3.25 -13.38
C CYS A 50 7.43 2.01 -13.74
N VAL A 51 8.62 1.92 -13.17
CA VAL A 51 9.54 0.79 -13.32
C VAL A 51 9.70 0.09 -11.97
N TYR A 52 9.68 -1.23 -11.96
CA TYR A 52 9.91 -2.01 -10.75
C TYR A 52 11.39 -1.93 -10.33
N TYR A 53 11.61 -1.95 -9.01
CA TYR A 53 12.97 -2.01 -8.48
C TYR A 53 13.66 -3.32 -8.88
N SER A 54 14.90 -3.21 -9.36
CA SER A 54 15.74 -4.38 -9.56
C SER A 54 16.23 -4.96 -8.20
N PRO A 55 16.61 -6.25 -8.14
CA PRO A 55 17.15 -6.84 -6.91
C PRO A 55 18.34 -6.05 -6.34
N ASP A 56 19.23 -5.57 -7.21
CA ASP A 56 20.39 -4.79 -6.81
C ASP A 56 19.99 -3.45 -6.19
N GLN A 57 19.00 -2.75 -6.78
CA GLN A 57 18.47 -1.51 -6.23
C GLN A 57 17.84 -1.72 -4.85
N ILE A 58 17.13 -2.85 -4.65
CA ILE A 58 16.53 -3.20 -3.36
C ILE A 58 17.60 -3.40 -2.29
N ALA A 59 18.77 -3.93 -2.63
CA ALA A 59 19.86 -4.14 -1.71
C ALA A 59 20.44 -2.83 -1.15
N PHE A 60 20.37 -1.75 -1.91
CA PHE A 60 20.82 -0.41 -1.49
C PHE A 60 19.79 0.36 -0.65
N LEU A 61 18.53 -0.10 -0.62
CA LEU A 61 17.47 0.54 0.16
C LEU A 61 17.67 0.26 1.65
N ASP A 62 17.41 1.26 2.48
CA ASP A 62 17.53 1.14 3.93
C ASP A 62 16.49 0.19 4.56
N GLY A 63 16.70 -0.15 5.84
CA GLY A 63 15.87 -1.10 6.55
C GLY A 63 14.40 -0.67 6.66
N ALA A 64 14.14 0.63 6.86
CA ALA A 64 12.79 1.17 6.98
C ALA A 64 12.00 1.03 5.66
N PHE A 65 12.66 1.30 4.52
CA PHE A 65 12.05 1.10 3.20
C PHE A 65 11.73 -0.37 2.93
N ARG A 66 12.69 -1.28 3.25
CA ARG A 66 12.47 -2.73 3.07
C ARG A 66 11.34 -3.24 3.96
N ALA A 67 11.27 -2.77 5.21
CA ALA A 67 10.18 -3.11 6.12
C ALA A 67 8.82 -2.64 5.59
N ALA A 68 8.72 -1.40 5.10
CA ALA A 68 7.49 -0.88 4.49
C ALA A 68 7.01 -1.72 3.31
N ARG A 69 7.93 -2.24 2.48
CA ARG A 69 7.60 -3.16 1.38
C ARG A 69 7.04 -4.48 1.86
N VAL A 70 7.65 -5.07 2.89
CA VAL A 70 7.16 -6.33 3.49
C VAL A 70 5.76 -6.11 4.06
N PHE A 71 5.54 -5.02 4.79
CA PHE A 71 4.22 -4.67 5.31
C PHE A 71 3.19 -4.47 4.19
N GLY A 72 3.58 -3.83 3.08
CA GLY A 72 2.72 -3.70 1.91
C GLY A 72 2.32 -5.04 1.28
N HIS A 73 3.24 -6.00 1.18
CA HIS A 73 2.91 -7.36 0.71
C HIS A 73 1.94 -8.07 1.65
N ILE A 74 2.19 -8.01 2.96
CA ILE A 74 1.32 -8.62 3.98
C ILE A 74 -0.07 -7.98 3.93
N ALA A 75 -0.16 -6.66 3.87
CA ALA A 75 -1.42 -5.93 3.74
C ALA A 75 -2.22 -6.40 2.52
N ASN A 76 -1.57 -6.46 1.35
CA ASN A 76 -2.21 -6.89 0.11
C ASN A 76 -2.69 -8.35 0.17
N PHE A 77 -1.91 -9.23 0.82
CA PHE A 77 -2.31 -10.63 0.99
C PHE A 77 -3.58 -10.75 1.84
N PHE A 78 -3.61 -10.12 3.02
CA PHE A 78 -4.76 -10.21 3.92
C PHE A 78 -6.00 -9.51 3.35
N THR A 79 -5.86 -8.30 2.82
CA THR A 79 -7.00 -7.58 2.24
C THR A 79 -7.51 -8.24 0.97
N GLY A 80 -6.62 -8.75 0.12
CA GLY A 80 -6.99 -9.47 -1.09
C GLY A 80 -7.71 -10.78 -0.78
N SER A 81 -7.21 -11.58 0.18
CA SER A 81 -7.87 -12.81 0.63
C SER A 81 -9.23 -12.53 1.25
N ALA A 82 -9.35 -11.53 2.11
CA ALA A 82 -10.62 -11.14 2.70
C ALA A 82 -11.63 -10.67 1.63
N ALA A 83 -11.18 -9.89 0.63
CA ALA A 83 -12.04 -9.44 -0.47
C ALA A 83 -12.58 -10.61 -1.30
N LEU A 84 -11.74 -11.60 -1.60
CA LEU A 84 -12.16 -12.83 -2.30
C LEU A 84 -13.19 -13.62 -1.49
N MET A 85 -12.98 -13.77 -0.17
CA MET A 85 -13.93 -14.44 0.71
C MET A 85 -15.25 -13.67 0.80
N LEU A 86 -15.23 -12.33 0.88
CA LEU A 86 -16.44 -11.52 0.87
C LEU A 86 -17.25 -11.67 -0.42
N LEU A 87 -16.58 -11.78 -1.57
CA LEU A 87 -17.25 -12.06 -2.84
C LEU A 87 -17.89 -13.46 -2.85
N ALA A 88 -17.24 -14.45 -2.21
CA ALA A 88 -17.78 -15.80 -2.12
C ALA A 88 -18.98 -15.93 -1.18
N ILE A 89 -19.16 -15.05 -0.20
CA ILE A 89 -20.32 -15.04 0.72
C ILE A 89 -21.65 -14.91 -0.06
N GLY A 90 -21.65 -14.24 -1.21
CA GLY A 90 -22.84 -14.16 -2.07
C GLY A 90 -23.27 -15.50 -2.71
N CYS A 91 -22.40 -16.51 -2.70
CA CYS A 91 -22.63 -17.80 -3.37
C CYS A 91 -22.61 -19.00 -2.39
N ILE A 92 -22.03 -18.85 -1.21
CA ILE A 92 -21.78 -19.94 -0.27
C ILE A 92 -22.14 -19.47 1.15
N ASP A 93 -22.86 -20.30 1.91
CA ASP A 93 -23.13 -20.03 3.32
C ASP A 93 -21.85 -20.24 4.14
N PHE A 94 -21.39 -19.18 4.79
CA PHE A 94 -20.22 -19.22 5.66
C PHE A 94 -20.65 -19.42 7.13
N SER A 95 -19.84 -20.18 7.86
CA SER A 95 -20.02 -20.32 9.31
C SER A 95 -19.61 -19.01 10.01
N ASP A 96 -20.15 -18.78 11.22
CA ASP A 96 -19.82 -17.60 12.04
C ASP A 96 -18.31 -17.45 12.28
N VAL A 97 -17.62 -18.58 12.42
CA VAL A 97 -16.15 -18.61 12.57
C VAL A 97 -15.47 -18.03 11.32
N ALA A 98 -15.95 -18.38 10.13
CA ALA A 98 -15.37 -17.89 8.88
C ALA A 98 -15.64 -16.39 8.70
N VAL A 99 -16.82 -15.90 9.04
CA VAL A 99 -17.17 -14.46 8.99
C VAL A 99 -16.28 -13.68 9.95
N ASN A 100 -16.08 -14.15 11.18
CA ASN A 100 -15.17 -13.52 12.14
C ASN A 100 -13.72 -13.53 11.65
N ALA A 101 -13.28 -14.60 11.01
CA ALA A 101 -11.94 -14.69 10.43
C ALA A 101 -11.72 -13.64 9.31
N ILE A 102 -12.74 -13.42 8.47
CA ILE A 102 -12.69 -12.36 7.44
C ILE A 102 -12.54 -10.97 8.08
N GLY A 103 -13.32 -10.68 9.13
CA GLY A 103 -13.20 -9.43 9.88
C GLY A 103 -11.80 -9.23 10.46
N LEU A 104 -11.22 -10.31 11.04
CA LEU A 104 -9.86 -10.27 11.57
C LEU A 104 -8.81 -10.03 10.46
N MET A 105 -8.95 -10.69 9.31
CA MET A 105 -8.06 -10.47 8.15
C MET A 105 -8.09 -9.03 7.68
N LEU A 106 -9.26 -8.39 7.63
CA LEU A 106 -9.40 -6.98 7.26
C LEU A 106 -8.69 -6.06 8.26
N LEU A 107 -8.82 -6.32 9.57
CA LEU A 107 -8.11 -5.54 10.61
C LEU A 107 -6.59 -5.70 10.51
N VAL A 108 -6.11 -6.92 10.33
CA VAL A 108 -4.68 -7.18 10.14
C VAL A 108 -4.17 -6.49 8.88
N GLY A 109 -4.89 -6.59 7.77
CA GLY A 109 -4.56 -5.90 6.53
C GLY A 109 -4.52 -4.38 6.68
N ALA A 110 -5.49 -3.79 7.40
CA ALA A 110 -5.53 -2.37 7.70
C ALA A 110 -4.33 -1.94 8.56
N LEU A 111 -3.99 -2.71 9.61
CA LEU A 111 -2.82 -2.46 10.45
C LEU A 111 -1.53 -2.45 9.62
N PHE A 112 -1.32 -3.48 8.79
CA PHE A 112 -0.13 -3.54 7.95
C PHE A 112 -0.12 -2.44 6.88
N SER A 113 -1.26 -2.00 6.37
CA SER A 113 -1.35 -0.81 5.52
C SER A 113 -0.87 0.46 6.22
N LEU A 114 -1.20 0.64 7.50
CA LEU A 114 -0.67 1.76 8.30
C LEU A 114 0.82 1.61 8.55
N LEU A 115 1.33 0.40 8.78
CA LEU A 115 2.76 0.16 8.97
C LEU A 115 3.59 0.46 7.71
N THR A 116 2.99 0.54 6.50
CA THR A 116 3.71 0.99 5.30
C THR A 116 4.20 2.43 5.41
N PHE A 117 3.60 3.24 6.30
CA PHE A 117 4.06 4.61 6.57
C PHE A 117 5.43 4.68 7.25
N THR A 118 6.00 3.55 7.71
CA THR A 118 7.42 3.49 8.13
C THR A 118 8.37 3.89 7.01
N LEU A 119 7.90 3.92 5.74
CA LEU A 119 8.62 4.49 4.61
C LEU A 119 9.07 5.93 4.88
N PHE A 120 8.24 6.73 5.55
CA PHE A 120 8.57 8.12 5.87
C PHE A 120 9.71 8.26 6.89
N ALA A 121 10.03 7.18 7.63
CA ALA A 121 11.19 7.11 8.52
C ALA A 121 12.45 6.60 7.80
N SER A 122 12.42 6.42 6.47
CA SER A 122 13.57 6.00 5.70
C SER A 122 14.50 7.17 5.39
N LYS A 123 15.79 6.88 5.20
CA LYS A 123 16.80 7.88 4.81
C LYS A 123 16.49 8.56 3.46
N ILE A 124 15.65 7.95 2.64
CA ILE A 124 15.19 8.53 1.38
C ILE A 124 14.32 9.76 1.64
N CYS A 125 13.61 9.77 2.76
CA CYS A 125 12.74 10.87 3.18
C CYS A 125 13.42 11.94 4.05
N ASP A 126 14.72 11.81 4.35
CA ASP A 126 15.47 12.83 5.09
C ASP A 126 15.56 14.18 4.33
N PHE A 127 15.28 14.18 3.02
CA PHE A 127 15.43 15.34 2.10
C PHE A 127 14.15 15.90 1.52
N ASP A 128 13.03 15.93 2.18
CA ASP A 128 11.70 16.35 1.70
C ASP A 128 10.91 15.25 0.98
N CYS A 129 10.11 14.54 1.73
CA CYS A 129 9.08 13.65 1.21
C CYS A 129 7.70 14.29 1.32
N ASP A 130 7.09 14.57 0.20
CA ASP A 130 5.70 14.98 0.13
C ASP A 130 4.76 13.78 0.09
N PHE A 131 3.66 13.93 0.81
CA PHE A 131 2.56 12.97 0.80
C PHE A 131 1.93 12.94 -0.60
N SER A 132 1.86 11.77 -1.22
CA SER A 132 1.32 11.63 -2.57
C SER A 132 0.06 10.77 -2.60
N SER A 133 -0.57 10.68 -3.76
CA SER A 133 -1.84 9.98 -3.96
C SER A 133 -1.81 8.51 -3.50
N GLY A 134 -0.70 7.82 -3.65
CA GLY A 134 -0.56 6.43 -3.21
C GLY A 134 -0.61 6.28 -1.69
N ALA A 135 0.02 7.19 -0.94
CA ALA A 135 -0.06 7.20 0.52
C ALA A 135 -1.49 7.55 0.99
N GLY A 136 -2.16 8.50 0.30
CA GLY A 136 -3.57 8.81 0.55
C GLY A 136 -4.49 7.61 0.32
N LEU A 137 -4.26 6.84 -0.74
CA LEU A 137 -5.00 5.62 -1.03
C LEU A 137 -4.74 4.52 0.03
N ALA A 138 -3.51 4.36 0.50
CA ALA A 138 -3.18 3.41 1.56
C ALA A 138 -3.91 3.76 2.87
N LEU A 139 -3.97 5.04 3.22
CA LEU A 139 -4.72 5.51 4.38
C LEU A 139 -6.22 5.27 4.22
N ALA A 140 -6.79 5.63 3.07
CA ALA A 140 -8.20 5.38 2.76
C ALA A 140 -8.54 3.89 2.80
N ALA A 141 -7.68 3.03 2.25
CA ALA A 141 -7.83 1.58 2.32
C ALA A 141 -7.78 1.04 3.75
N ALA A 142 -6.89 1.55 4.59
CA ALA A 142 -6.81 1.17 6.01
C ALA A 142 -8.08 1.56 6.77
N LEU A 143 -8.58 2.77 6.56
CA LEU A 143 -9.80 3.26 7.21
C LEU A 143 -11.05 2.48 6.73
N SER A 144 -11.21 2.29 5.43
CA SER A 144 -12.33 1.52 4.87
C SER A 144 -12.29 0.05 5.28
N GLY A 145 -11.09 -0.57 5.30
CA GLY A 145 -10.88 -1.95 5.77
C GLY A 145 -11.27 -2.12 7.24
N SER A 146 -10.87 -1.18 8.10
CA SER A 146 -11.24 -1.18 9.52
C SER A 146 -12.74 -0.99 9.72
N ALA A 147 -13.37 -0.07 8.98
CA ALA A 147 -14.81 0.14 9.04
C ALA A 147 -15.58 -1.11 8.57
N THR A 148 -15.16 -1.72 7.48
CA THR A 148 -15.76 -2.96 6.96
C THR A 148 -15.61 -4.11 7.96
N ALA A 149 -14.44 -4.28 8.57
CA ALA A 149 -14.22 -5.28 9.61
C ALA A 149 -15.19 -5.10 10.79
N PHE A 150 -15.37 -3.85 11.23
CA PHE A 150 -16.30 -3.52 12.31
C PHE A 150 -17.76 -3.87 11.95
N LEU A 151 -18.16 -3.61 10.70
CA LEU A 151 -19.48 -4.01 10.21
C LEU A 151 -19.65 -5.53 10.16
N VAL A 152 -18.61 -6.25 9.70
CA VAL A 152 -18.62 -7.73 9.65
C VAL A 152 -18.85 -8.32 11.04
N PHE A 153 -18.19 -7.80 12.08
CA PHE A 153 -18.40 -8.26 13.46
C PHE A 153 -19.80 -7.92 14.03
N LYS A 154 -20.54 -7.02 13.40
CA LYS A 154 -21.91 -6.67 13.80
C LYS A 154 -22.97 -7.53 13.11
N ILE A 155 -22.61 -8.37 12.15
CA ILE A 155 -23.56 -9.26 11.49
C ILE A 155 -24.01 -10.32 12.51
N PRO A 156 -25.31 -10.43 12.80
CA PRO A 156 -25.81 -11.46 13.72
C PRO A 156 -25.60 -12.86 13.12
N PRO A 157 -25.29 -13.87 13.96
CA PRO A 157 -25.14 -15.23 13.49
C PRO A 157 -26.44 -15.72 12.82
N VAL A 158 -26.31 -16.38 11.67
CA VAL A 158 -27.44 -17.00 10.99
C VAL A 158 -27.95 -18.14 11.88
N PRO A 159 -29.24 -18.15 12.29
CA PRO A 159 -29.76 -19.23 13.08
C PRO A 159 -29.61 -20.55 12.32
N SER A 160 -28.89 -21.51 12.91
CA SER A 160 -28.72 -22.84 12.32
C SER A 160 -30.08 -23.50 12.20
N THR A 161 -30.50 -23.82 10.98
CA THR A 161 -31.77 -24.50 10.65
C THR A 161 -31.87 -25.91 11.24
N ASN A 162 -30.87 -26.39 11.98
CA ASN A 162 -30.82 -27.72 12.57
C ASN A 162 -31.59 -27.86 13.92
N SER A 163 -32.36 -26.86 14.36
CA SER A 163 -33.15 -26.96 15.58
C SER A 163 -34.62 -27.40 15.36
N LEU A 164 -34.96 -27.84 14.14
CA LEU A 164 -36.32 -28.30 13.79
C LEU A 164 -36.34 -29.80 13.41
N ALA A 165 -35.47 -30.64 13.97
CA ALA A 165 -35.56 -32.10 13.86
C ALA A 165 -35.84 -32.75 15.22
#